data_73dae934e9efb61628304ba732fc773d
#
_entry.id   73dae934e9efb61628304ba732fc773d
#
_cell.length_a   1.000
_cell.length_b   1.000
_cell.length_c   1.000
_cell.angle_alpha   90.00
_cell.angle_beta   90.00
_cell.angle_gamma   90.00
#
_symmetry.space_group_name_H-M   'P 1'
#
loop_
_entity.id
_entity.type
_entity.pdbx_description
1 polymer ?
#
loop_
_entity_poly.entity_id
_entity_poly.type
_entity_poly.pdbx_seq_one_letter_code
_entity_poly.pdbx_strand_id
1 'polypeptide(L)' 'MDYEFSEEYKGLSKEEQKRLLFENQKDVLDKFLERGAISQAQYDKSLGDLKEKMGYGTVKQ' A
#
# COMPACT_ATOMS: atom_id res chain seq x y z
N MET A 1 15.69 -13.24 10.94
CA MET A 1 15.50 -12.99 10.81
C MET A 1 15.13 -12.11 10.39
N ASP A 2 14.73 -11.82 9.75
CA ASP A 2 14.09 -10.95 9.55
C ASP A 2 14.49 -9.91 10.03
N TYR A 3 15.27 -9.80 10.29
CA TYR A 3 15.72 -8.97 10.86
C TYR A 3 16.14 -7.77 10.26
N GLU A 4 16.75 -7.67 9.16
CA GLU A 4 17.08 -6.49 8.53
C GLU A 4 15.94 -5.70 8.22
N PHE A 5 14.92 -6.35 7.75
CA PHE A 5 13.69 -5.70 7.43
C PHE A 5 13.13 -5.07 8.65
N SER A 6 13.22 -5.74 9.74
CA SER A 6 12.71 -5.20 10.96
C SER A 6 13.43 -3.96 11.38
N GLU A 7 14.68 -3.91 11.13
CA GLU A 7 15.42 -2.77 11.51
C GLU A 7 15.05 -1.56 10.75
N GLU A 8 14.72 -1.73 9.49
CA GLU A 8 14.30 -0.61 8.71
C GLU A 8 13.07 0.02 9.26
N TYR A 9 12.15 -0.75 9.76
CA TYR A 9 10.90 -0.21 10.26
C TYR A 9 10.95 0.17 11.73
N LYS A 10 11.99 -0.23 12.40
CA LYS A 10 12.05 -0.02 13.82
C LYS A 10 11.99 1.42 14.23
N GLY A 11 12.61 2.29 13.52
CA GLY A 11 12.63 3.68 13.89
C GLY A 11 11.45 4.47 13.42
N LEU A 12 10.47 3.84 12.77
CA LEU A 12 9.34 4.57 12.23
C LEU A 12 8.15 4.48 13.14
N SER A 13 7.34 5.52 13.12
CA SER A 13 6.10 5.48 13.87
C SER A 13 5.15 4.54 13.16
N LYS A 14 4.06 4.18 13.82
CA LYS A 14 3.10 3.31 13.22
C LYS A 14 2.51 3.91 11.97
N GLU A 15 2.31 5.19 11.99
CA GLU A 15 1.74 5.84 10.83
C GLU A 15 2.70 5.86 9.68
N GLU A 16 3.97 6.04 9.96
CA GLU A 16 4.96 6.02 8.92
C GLU A 16 5.10 4.63 8.34
N GLN A 17 5.03 3.62 9.19
CA GLN A 17 5.08 2.25 8.72
C GLN A 17 3.92 1.94 7.81
N LYS A 18 2.73 2.39 8.19
CA LYS A 18 1.56 2.18 7.39
C LYS A 18 1.69 2.85 6.04
N ARG A 19 2.18 4.08 6.03
CA ARG A 19 2.29 4.82 4.80
C ARG A 19 3.30 4.14 3.88
N LEU A 20 4.40 3.69 4.44
CA LEU A 20 5.41 3.04 3.64
C LEU A 20 4.86 1.76 3.03
N LEU A 21 4.12 1.01 3.80
CA LEU A 21 3.53 -0.21 3.32
C LEU A 21 2.52 0.10 2.22
N PHE A 22 1.72 1.12 2.42
CA PHE A 22 0.73 1.51 1.43
C PHE A 22 1.42 1.90 0.13
N GLU A 23 2.48 2.67 0.21
CA GLU A 23 3.19 3.11 -0.98
C GLU A 23 3.81 1.95 -1.72
N ASN A 24 4.33 0.98 -0.99
CA ASN A 24 4.90 -0.19 -1.62
C ASN A 24 3.84 -0.98 -2.37
N GLN A 25 2.68 -1.14 -1.78
CA GLN A 25 1.60 -1.88 -2.41
C GLN A 25 1.07 -1.11 -3.62
N LYS A 26 0.98 0.19 -3.50
CA LYS A 26 0.52 1.00 -4.59
C LYS A 26 1.49 0.91 -5.77
N ASP A 27 2.78 0.89 -5.47
CA ASP A 27 3.77 0.79 -6.51
C ASP A 27 3.62 -0.53 -7.28
N VAL A 28 3.35 -1.61 -6.59
CA VAL A 28 3.13 -2.89 -7.23
C VAL A 28 1.90 -2.82 -8.13
N LEU A 29 0.84 -2.19 -7.65
CA LEU A 29 -0.36 -2.04 -8.46
C LEU A 29 -0.09 -1.19 -9.69
N ASP A 30 0.70 -0.15 -9.53
CA ASP A 30 1.04 0.71 -10.64
C ASP A 30 1.77 -0.09 -11.73
N LYS A 31 2.66 -0.94 -11.32
CA LYS A 31 3.40 -1.75 -12.26
C LYS A 31 2.52 -2.73 -12.99
N PHE A 32 1.57 -3.31 -12.27
CA PHE A 32 0.65 -4.24 -12.90
C PHE A 32 -0.22 -3.51 -13.92
N LEU A 33 -0.64 -2.31 -13.59
CA LEU A 33 -1.46 -1.54 -14.49
C LEU A 33 -0.67 -1.18 -15.74
N GLU A 34 0.58 -0.79 -15.57
CA GLU A 34 1.42 -0.44 -16.68
C GLU A 34 1.62 -1.62 -17.61
N ARG A 35 1.75 -2.79 -17.09
CA ARG A 35 1.94 -3.98 -17.88
C ARG A 35 0.67 -4.50 -18.50
N GLY A 36 -0.44 -3.97 -18.09
CA GLY A 36 -1.71 -4.47 -18.57
C GLY A 36 -2.16 -5.72 -17.87
N ALA A 37 -1.54 -6.06 -16.76
CA ALA A 37 -1.93 -7.24 -16.00
C ALA A 37 -3.26 -7.04 -15.31
N ILE A 38 -3.60 -5.79 -15.01
CA ILE A 38 -4.89 -5.48 -14.42
C ILE A 38 -5.45 -4.29 -15.17
N SER A 39 -6.76 -4.13 -15.12
CA SER A 39 -7.41 -3.03 -15.79
C SER A 39 -7.46 -1.83 -14.86
N GLN A 40 -7.82 -0.69 -15.41
CA GLN A 40 -7.95 0.50 -14.60
C GLN A 40 -8.99 0.30 -13.51
N ALA A 41 -10.07 -0.37 -13.84
CA ALA A 41 -11.12 -0.62 -12.86
C ALA A 41 -10.61 -1.49 -11.72
N GLN A 42 -9.81 -2.49 -12.06
CA GLN A 42 -9.24 -3.34 -11.06
C GLN A 42 -8.23 -2.59 -10.21
N TYR A 43 -7.46 -1.74 -10.85
CA TYR A 43 -6.49 -0.93 -10.13
C TYR A 43 -7.21 -0.04 -9.12
N ASP A 44 -8.25 0.64 -9.57
CA ASP A 44 -8.99 1.54 -8.70
C ASP A 44 -9.60 0.80 -7.53
N LYS A 45 -10.16 -0.35 -7.81
CA LYS A 45 -10.80 -1.12 -6.77
C LYS A 45 -9.77 -1.62 -5.75
N SER A 46 -8.65 -2.12 -6.25
CA SER A 46 -7.61 -2.62 -5.36
C SER A 46 -7.03 -1.50 -4.52
N LEU A 47 -6.85 -0.35 -5.13
CA LEU A 47 -6.32 0.79 -4.41
C LEU A 47 -7.31 1.23 -3.34
N GLY A 48 -8.59 1.25 -3.66
CA GLY A 48 -9.61 1.60 -2.69
C GLY A 48 -9.64 0.64 -1.52
N ASP A 49 -9.54 -0.65 -1.81
CA ASP A 49 -9.53 -1.65 -0.76
C ASP A 49 -8.30 -1.48 0.12
N LEU A 50 -7.17 -1.17 -0.50
CA LEU A 50 -5.95 -0.99 0.24
C LEU A 50 -6.07 0.21 1.17
N LYS A 51 -6.65 1.29 0.68
CA LYS A 51 -6.85 2.47 1.50
C LYS A 51 -7.73 2.16 2.69
N GLU A 52 -8.76 1.39 2.47
CA GLU A 52 -9.65 1.03 3.55
C GLU A 52 -8.94 0.19 4.58
N LYS A 53 -8.15 -0.75 4.12
CA LYS A 53 -7.42 -1.60 5.04
C LYS A 53 -6.46 -0.81 5.89
N MET A 54 -5.88 0.22 5.32
CA MET A 54 -4.95 1.04 6.06
C MET A 54 -5.62 2.12 6.86
N GLY A 55 -6.91 2.27 6.69
CA GLY A 55 -7.64 3.28 7.43
C GLY A 55 -7.63 4.64 6.78
N TYR A 56 -7.08 4.74 5.56
CA TYR A 56 -7.00 6.04 4.93
C TYR A 56 -8.31 6.49 4.34
N GLY A 57 -9.10 5.58 3.86
CA GLY A 57 -10.28 5.99 3.14
C GLY A 57 -11.53 6.02 3.93
N THR A 58 -11.45 5.71 5.18
CA THR A 58 -12.66 5.59 5.89
C THR A 58 -13.28 6.86 6.22
N VAL A 59 -12.55 7.80 6.15
CA VAL A 59 -13.16 8.96 6.43
C VAL A 59 -14.16 9.34 5.61
N LYS A 60 -14.55 9.17 5.17
CA LYS A 60 -15.49 9.46 4.54
C LYS A 60 -16.52 9.51 4.78
N GLN A 61 -16.42 9.43 5.16
CA GLN A 61 -17.05 9.58 5.37
C GLN A 61 -17.34 9.90 5.52
#